data_be2aebf894cc50050d1636bafc4a3279
#
_entry.id   be2aebf894cc50050d1636bafc4a3279
#
_cell.length_a   1.000
_cell.length_b   1.000
_cell.length_c   1.000
_cell.angle_alpha   90.00
_cell.angle_beta   90.00
_cell.angle_gamma   90.00
#
_symmetry.space_group_name_H-M   'P 1'
#
loop_
_entity.id
_entity.type
_entity.pdbx_description
1 polymer ?
#
loop_
_entity_poly.entity_id
_entity_poly.type
_entity_poly.pdbx_seq_one_letter_code
_entity_poly.pdbx_strand_id
1 'polypeptide(L)'
;MMELRAENISQDFLRDSAREGYIVAVAETDLCLSSGTVTAVMGRSGSGKSTLLHILGGLLPPVTGKVFVGATDLYALPEDARAELRSSSLGIVPQQLMSLRALTVRENALLSALLYGREQDVSAHADALMERLGIAPLAHVYPSELSGGELRRMMIARALAGTPQILLLDEPTGDLDAENTRRVLELVRETADAGTAVLLVTHEGEAASYADVCYTMAEGRLTHSA
;
A
#
# COMPACT_ATOMS: atom_id res chain seq x y z
N MET A 1 18.85 -3.94 6.59
CA MET A 1 17.85 -3.44 5.63
C MET A 1 16.65 -4.34 5.77
N MET A 2 15.44 -3.78 5.86
CA MET A 2 14.23 -4.58 5.99
C MET A 2 13.71 -4.93 4.60
N GLU A 3 13.32 -6.18 4.40
CA GLU A 3 12.67 -6.67 3.19
C GLU A 3 11.33 -7.30 3.55
N LEU A 4 10.40 -7.33 2.60
CA LEU A 4 9.20 -8.15 2.71
C LEU A 4 9.33 -9.32 1.73
N ARG A 5 9.20 -10.53 2.23
CA ARG A 5 9.30 -11.74 1.43
C ARG A 5 8.07 -12.61 1.58
N ALA A 6 7.48 -12.95 0.46
CA ALA A 6 6.41 -13.95 0.34
C ALA A 6 6.99 -15.23 -0.23
N GLU A 7 6.67 -16.37 0.38
CA GLU A 7 7.15 -17.70 0.00
C GLU A 7 5.98 -18.64 -0.25
N ASN A 8 5.83 -19.12 -1.47
CA ASN A 8 4.81 -20.06 -1.93
C ASN A 8 3.38 -19.66 -1.51
N ILE A 9 3.09 -18.36 -1.51
CA ILE A 9 1.75 -17.87 -1.13
C ILE A 9 0.73 -18.17 -2.21
N SER A 10 -0.47 -18.58 -1.80
CA SER A 10 -1.62 -18.70 -2.69
C SER A 10 -2.90 -18.22 -2.02
N GLN A 11 -3.89 -17.84 -2.85
CA GLN A 11 -5.22 -17.45 -2.40
C GLN A 11 -6.27 -17.81 -3.43
N ASP A 12 -7.30 -18.47 -2.98
CA ASP A 12 -8.52 -18.76 -3.74
C ASP A 12 -9.75 -18.34 -2.95
N PHE A 13 -10.83 -18.06 -3.67
CA PHE A 13 -12.13 -17.72 -3.10
C PHE A 13 -13.20 -18.63 -3.67
N LEU A 14 -14.14 -19.04 -2.84
CA LEU A 14 -15.35 -19.73 -3.30
C LEU A 14 -16.15 -18.81 -4.22
N ARG A 15 -16.58 -19.31 -5.37
CA ARG A 15 -17.59 -18.63 -6.19
C ARG A 15 -18.93 -18.69 -5.49
N ASP A 16 -19.67 -17.58 -5.58
CA ASP A 16 -21.03 -17.50 -5.06
C ASP A 16 -21.93 -18.57 -5.69
N SER A 17 -22.93 -19.03 -4.96
CA SER A 17 -23.74 -20.26 -5.09
C SER A 17 -24.39 -20.58 -6.43
N ALA A 18 -24.24 -19.76 -7.47
CA ALA A 18 -24.77 -20.00 -8.80
C ALA A 18 -23.80 -20.71 -9.79
N ARG A 19 -22.50 -20.81 -9.42
CA ARG A 19 -21.47 -21.50 -10.20
C ARG A 19 -20.52 -22.20 -9.24
N GLU A 20 -20.58 -23.53 -9.21
CA GLU A 20 -19.63 -24.35 -8.46
C GLU A 20 -18.19 -24.05 -8.89
N GLY A 21 -17.26 -23.90 -7.92
CA GLY A 21 -15.83 -23.76 -8.16
C GLY A 21 -15.15 -22.68 -7.34
N TYR A 22 -13.82 -22.64 -7.43
CA TYR A 22 -12.96 -21.65 -6.84
C TYR A 22 -12.48 -20.65 -7.89
N ILE A 23 -12.24 -19.41 -7.45
CA ILE A 23 -11.50 -18.41 -8.22
C ILE A 23 -10.11 -18.33 -7.63
N VAL A 24 -9.09 -18.69 -8.38
CA VAL A 24 -7.70 -18.47 -7.99
C VAL A 24 -7.41 -16.97 -8.11
N ALA A 25 -7.31 -16.30 -6.98
CA ALA A 25 -6.99 -14.87 -6.93
C ALA A 25 -5.48 -14.64 -6.93
N VAL A 26 -4.71 -15.53 -6.28
CA VAL A 26 -3.25 -15.56 -6.32
C VAL A 26 -2.84 -17.03 -6.47
N ALA A 27 -2.25 -17.39 -7.60
CA ALA A 27 -1.62 -18.68 -7.80
C ALA A 27 -0.31 -18.73 -7.00
N GLU A 28 0.17 -19.92 -6.72
CA GLU A 28 1.42 -20.11 -5.96
C GLU A 28 2.54 -19.18 -6.47
N THR A 29 3.01 -18.30 -5.59
CA THR A 29 3.86 -17.17 -5.96
C THR A 29 4.89 -16.89 -4.88
N ASP A 30 6.12 -16.63 -5.33
CA ASP A 30 7.19 -16.02 -4.53
C ASP A 30 7.35 -14.57 -4.95
N LEU A 31 7.57 -13.69 -3.98
CA LEU A 31 7.86 -12.27 -4.23
C LEU A 31 8.75 -11.71 -3.12
N CYS A 32 9.74 -10.91 -3.52
CA CYS A 32 10.59 -10.18 -2.58
C CYS A 32 10.55 -8.68 -2.91
N LEU A 33 10.24 -7.87 -1.90
CA LEU A 33 10.32 -6.41 -1.96
C LEU A 33 11.58 -5.98 -1.21
N SER A 34 12.55 -5.45 -1.93
CA SER A 34 13.84 -5.05 -1.38
C SER A 34 13.86 -3.57 -0.98
N SER A 35 14.56 -3.27 0.11
CA SER A 35 14.79 -1.88 0.56
C SER A 35 15.40 -1.05 -0.57
N GLY A 36 14.89 0.16 -0.76
CA GLY A 36 15.38 1.08 -1.79
C GLY A 36 14.85 0.82 -3.20
N THR A 37 13.93 -0.13 -3.36
CA THR A 37 13.43 -0.57 -4.66
C THR A 37 11.94 -0.33 -4.80
N VAL A 38 11.51 0.20 -5.94
CA VAL A 38 10.11 0.25 -6.35
C VAL A 38 9.82 -0.97 -7.23
N THR A 39 8.97 -1.84 -6.74
CA THR A 39 8.45 -3.00 -7.48
C THR A 39 7.05 -2.71 -7.97
N ALA A 40 6.82 -2.71 -9.28
CA ALA A 40 5.50 -2.55 -9.87
C ALA A 40 4.85 -3.91 -10.17
N VAL A 41 3.57 -4.05 -9.84
CA VAL A 41 2.74 -5.17 -10.28
C VAL A 41 1.64 -4.61 -11.17
N MET A 42 1.74 -4.90 -12.46
CA MET A 42 0.78 -4.46 -13.48
C MET A 42 -0.23 -5.57 -13.79
N GLY A 43 -1.41 -5.17 -14.25
CA GLY A 43 -2.41 -6.14 -14.72
C GLY A 43 -3.80 -5.53 -14.78
N ARG A 44 -4.71 -6.22 -15.48
CA ARG A 44 -6.11 -5.80 -15.63
C ARG A 44 -6.85 -5.85 -14.30
N SER A 45 -7.97 -5.13 -14.19
CA SER A 45 -8.89 -5.27 -13.05
C SER A 45 -9.30 -6.74 -12.88
N GLY A 46 -9.35 -7.22 -11.64
CA GLY A 46 -9.68 -8.60 -11.31
C GLY A 46 -8.55 -9.62 -11.53
N SER A 47 -7.32 -9.21 -11.85
CA SER A 47 -6.20 -10.14 -12.01
C SER A 47 -5.63 -10.69 -10.69
N GLY A 48 -6.03 -10.14 -9.51
CA GLY A 48 -5.58 -10.58 -8.20
C GLY A 48 -4.63 -9.62 -7.47
N LYS A 49 -4.26 -8.48 -8.07
CA LYS A 49 -3.28 -7.51 -7.53
C LYS A 49 -3.61 -7.01 -6.12
N SER A 50 -4.84 -6.54 -5.89
CA SER A 50 -5.28 -6.08 -4.57
C SER A 50 -5.27 -7.21 -3.54
N THR A 51 -5.60 -8.44 -3.95
CA THR A 51 -5.52 -9.63 -3.09
C THR A 51 -4.07 -9.89 -2.68
N LEU A 52 -3.15 -9.86 -3.64
CA LEU A 52 -1.70 -9.98 -3.37
C LEU A 52 -1.24 -8.91 -2.37
N LEU A 53 -1.59 -7.64 -2.61
CA LEU A 53 -1.26 -6.54 -1.70
C LEU A 53 -1.83 -6.76 -0.29
N HIS A 54 -3.08 -7.20 -0.16
CA HIS A 54 -3.69 -7.48 1.14
C HIS A 54 -2.97 -8.62 1.89
N ILE A 55 -2.51 -9.65 1.18
CA ILE A 55 -1.71 -10.73 1.78
C ILE A 55 -0.37 -10.18 2.27
N LEU A 56 0.34 -9.43 1.44
CA LEU A 56 1.62 -8.83 1.80
C LEU A 56 1.49 -7.81 2.95
N GLY A 57 0.37 -7.11 3.02
CA GLY A 57 0.04 -6.14 4.06
C GLY A 57 -0.45 -6.73 5.39
N GLY A 58 -0.57 -8.07 5.51
CA GLY A 58 -1.06 -8.71 6.74
C GLY A 58 -2.55 -8.48 6.99
N LEU A 59 -3.34 -8.16 5.94
CA LEU A 59 -4.78 -7.90 6.00
C LEU A 59 -5.60 -9.15 5.64
N LEU A 60 -5.03 -10.05 4.84
CA LEU A 60 -5.66 -11.29 4.40
C LEU A 60 -4.65 -12.44 4.53
N PRO A 61 -4.89 -13.43 5.40
CA PRO A 61 -4.00 -14.58 5.49
C PRO A 61 -4.05 -15.39 4.18
N PRO A 62 -2.90 -15.83 3.65
CA PRO A 62 -2.87 -16.71 2.48
C PRO A 62 -3.42 -18.10 2.83
N VAL A 63 -3.92 -18.82 1.82
CA VAL A 63 -4.33 -20.25 1.98
C VAL A 63 -3.10 -21.13 2.17
N THR A 64 -2.02 -20.85 1.43
CA THR A 64 -0.73 -21.53 1.59
C THR A 64 0.40 -20.52 1.66
N GLY A 65 1.56 -20.97 2.09
CA GLY A 65 2.77 -20.16 2.11
C GLY A 65 2.89 -19.25 3.33
N LYS A 66 3.86 -18.35 3.28
CA LYS A 66 4.22 -17.45 4.38
C LYS A 66 4.62 -16.07 3.87
N VAL A 67 4.43 -15.07 4.72
CA VAL A 67 4.92 -13.70 4.47
C VAL A 67 5.84 -13.31 5.63
N PHE A 68 7.03 -12.84 5.30
CA PHE A 68 8.02 -12.37 6.27
C PHE A 68 8.23 -10.87 6.14
N VAL A 69 8.26 -10.18 7.26
CA VAL A 69 8.74 -8.80 7.38
C VAL A 69 10.08 -8.88 8.13
N GLY A 70 11.18 -8.72 7.40
CA GLY A 70 12.49 -9.08 7.90
C GLY A 70 12.59 -10.56 8.26
N ALA A 71 12.84 -10.88 9.53
CA ALA A 71 12.88 -12.25 10.02
C ALA A 71 11.54 -12.74 10.62
N THR A 72 10.52 -11.87 10.69
CA THR A 72 9.26 -12.15 11.38
C THR A 72 8.23 -12.74 10.43
N ASP A 73 7.74 -13.96 10.68
CA ASP A 73 6.59 -14.54 9.98
C ASP A 73 5.32 -13.77 10.40
N LEU A 74 4.77 -13.00 9.46
CA LEU A 74 3.68 -12.05 9.69
C LEU A 74 2.40 -12.72 10.20
N TYR A 75 2.10 -13.90 9.68
CA TYR A 75 0.87 -14.63 10.02
C TYR A 75 1.04 -15.61 11.19
N ALA A 76 2.25 -15.84 11.68
CA ALA A 76 2.50 -16.51 12.93
C ALA A 76 2.25 -15.60 14.16
N LEU A 77 2.19 -14.27 13.95
CA LEU A 77 1.90 -13.31 15.01
C LEU A 77 0.41 -13.34 15.40
N PRO A 78 0.10 -13.17 16.69
CA PRO A 78 -1.26 -12.81 17.14
C PRO A 78 -1.72 -11.51 16.46
N GLU A 79 -3.06 -11.32 16.32
CA GLU A 79 -3.62 -10.16 15.58
C GLU A 79 -3.13 -8.82 16.12
N ASP A 80 -3.07 -8.66 17.46
CA ASP A 80 -2.61 -7.40 18.07
C ASP A 80 -1.15 -7.10 17.72
N ALA A 81 -0.26 -8.09 17.80
CA ALA A 81 1.15 -7.94 17.44
C ALA A 81 1.33 -7.69 15.93
N ARG A 82 0.50 -8.33 15.09
CA ARG A 82 0.47 -8.09 13.66
C ARG A 82 -0.02 -6.68 13.34
N ALA A 83 -1.04 -6.18 14.04
CA ALA A 83 -1.54 -4.81 13.89
C ALA A 83 -0.48 -3.77 14.30
N GLU A 84 0.27 -4.02 15.38
CA GLU A 84 1.38 -3.17 15.81
C GLU A 84 2.51 -3.16 14.77
N LEU A 85 2.90 -4.32 14.23
CA LEU A 85 3.88 -4.41 13.16
C LEU A 85 3.42 -3.65 11.91
N ARG A 86 2.14 -3.78 11.50
CA ARG A 86 1.57 -3.00 10.40
C ARG A 86 1.73 -1.50 10.65
N SER A 87 1.34 -1.03 11.83
CA SER A 87 1.38 0.40 12.18
C SER A 87 2.79 0.96 12.27
N SER A 88 3.76 0.16 12.67
CA SER A 88 5.15 0.61 12.89
C SER A 88 6.04 0.49 11.67
N SER A 89 5.76 -0.46 10.79
CA SER A 89 6.69 -0.83 9.71
C SER A 89 6.09 -0.74 8.31
N LEU A 90 4.76 -0.79 8.18
CA LEU A 90 4.08 -0.78 6.88
C LEU A 90 3.27 0.50 6.68
N GLY A 91 3.41 1.11 5.50
CA GLY A 91 2.47 2.10 4.96
C GLY A 91 1.59 1.42 3.92
N ILE A 92 0.27 1.51 4.06
CA ILE A 92 -0.67 0.86 3.14
C ILE A 92 -1.66 1.89 2.62
N VAL A 93 -1.74 2.01 1.29
CA VAL A 93 -2.77 2.79 0.58
C VAL A 93 -3.63 1.82 -0.21
N PRO A 94 -4.83 1.47 0.27
CA PRO A 94 -5.73 0.59 -0.46
C PRO A 94 -6.40 1.32 -1.63
N GLN A 95 -6.88 0.56 -2.62
CA GLN A 95 -7.64 1.08 -3.75
C GLN A 95 -8.90 1.84 -3.27
N GLN A 96 -9.60 1.28 -2.28
CA GLN A 96 -10.78 1.90 -1.71
C GLN A 96 -10.38 2.98 -0.69
N LEU A 97 -10.81 4.22 -0.94
CA LEU A 97 -10.47 5.35 -0.09
C LEU A 97 -11.21 5.25 1.25
N MET A 98 -10.46 5.08 2.33
CA MET A 98 -10.99 4.92 3.69
C MET A 98 -10.47 6.04 4.60
N SER A 99 -11.39 6.85 5.13
CA SER A 99 -11.07 7.92 6.07
C SER A 99 -11.98 7.84 7.30
N LEU A 100 -11.50 8.32 8.43
CA LEU A 100 -12.32 8.56 9.60
C LEU A 100 -13.00 9.93 9.45
N ARG A 101 -14.30 9.92 9.20
CA ARG A 101 -15.10 11.14 8.90
C ARG A 101 -15.16 12.12 10.08
N ALA A 102 -14.95 11.63 11.30
CA ALA A 102 -14.96 12.45 12.51
C ALA A 102 -13.63 13.17 12.77
N LEU A 103 -12.59 12.86 11.99
CA LEU A 103 -11.26 13.45 12.09
C LEU A 103 -11.02 14.38 10.90
N THR A 104 -10.28 15.46 11.13
CA THR A 104 -9.79 16.37 10.08
C THR A 104 -8.81 15.65 9.15
N VAL A 105 -8.45 16.27 8.03
CA VAL A 105 -7.42 15.76 7.10
C VAL A 105 -6.10 15.52 7.84
N ARG A 106 -5.65 16.47 8.67
CA ARG A 106 -4.42 16.35 9.44
C ARG A 106 -4.47 15.21 10.45
N GLU A 107 -5.56 15.09 11.19
CA GLU A 107 -5.77 13.98 12.15
C GLU A 107 -5.83 12.62 11.44
N ASN A 108 -6.44 12.55 10.25
CA ASN A 108 -6.39 11.34 9.42
C ASN A 108 -4.96 11.01 8.98
N ALA A 109 -4.17 11.99 8.56
CA ALA A 109 -2.76 11.78 8.21
C ALA A 109 -1.95 11.26 9.40
N LEU A 110 -2.27 11.70 10.61
CA LEU A 110 -1.61 11.28 11.86
C LEU A 110 -2.22 10.03 12.51
N LEU A 111 -3.25 9.42 11.92
CA LEU A 111 -4.08 8.40 12.56
C LEU A 111 -3.28 7.25 13.17
N SER A 112 -2.33 6.67 12.42
CA SER A 112 -1.51 5.56 12.91
C SER A 112 -0.65 5.97 14.11
N ALA A 113 -0.13 7.18 14.10
CA ALA A 113 0.66 7.72 15.22
C ALA A 113 -0.20 8.05 16.45
N LEU A 114 -1.42 8.59 16.22
CA LEU A 114 -2.38 8.87 17.30
C LEU A 114 -2.77 7.61 18.06
N LEU A 115 -3.05 6.51 17.34
CA LEU A 115 -3.44 5.24 17.96
C LEU A 115 -2.37 4.63 18.87
N TYR A 116 -1.10 4.96 18.65
CA TYR A 116 0.03 4.44 19.41
C TYR A 116 0.78 5.52 20.22
N GLY A 117 0.20 6.72 20.38
CA GLY A 117 0.75 7.82 21.17
C GLY A 117 2.07 8.39 20.63
N ARG A 118 2.28 8.34 19.31
CA ARG A 118 3.51 8.78 18.63
C ARG A 118 3.32 10.03 17.78
N GLU A 119 2.20 10.76 17.90
CA GLU A 119 1.89 11.91 17.07
C GLU A 119 2.91 13.05 17.13
N GLN A 120 3.53 13.25 18.29
CA GLN A 120 4.54 14.30 18.45
C GLN A 120 5.80 14.01 17.62
N ASP A 121 6.16 12.74 17.47
CA ASP A 121 7.35 12.31 16.75
C ASP A 121 7.20 12.49 15.23
N VAL A 122 5.97 12.39 14.71
CA VAL A 122 5.69 12.38 13.27
C VAL A 122 4.96 13.63 12.77
N SER A 123 4.52 14.52 13.65
CA SER A 123 3.68 15.67 13.32
C SER A 123 4.31 16.60 12.26
N ALA A 124 5.56 16.98 12.46
CA ALA A 124 6.26 17.86 11.51
C ALA A 124 6.47 17.19 10.15
N HIS A 125 6.70 15.87 10.13
CA HIS A 125 6.84 15.11 8.89
C HIS A 125 5.50 15.00 8.15
N ALA A 126 4.41 14.75 8.86
CA ALA A 126 3.06 14.73 8.27
C ALA A 126 2.69 16.09 7.66
N ASP A 127 2.99 17.20 8.34
CA ASP A 127 2.74 18.54 7.83
C ASP A 127 3.56 18.80 6.55
N ALA A 128 4.84 18.41 6.51
CA ALA A 128 5.67 18.51 5.31
C ALA A 128 5.16 17.63 4.14
N LEU A 129 4.64 16.43 4.43
CA LEU A 129 4.02 15.57 3.42
C LEU A 129 2.75 16.20 2.84
N MET A 130 1.91 16.82 3.69
CA MET A 130 0.71 17.52 3.22
C MET A 130 1.06 18.72 2.32
N GLU A 131 2.12 19.48 2.63
CA GLU A 131 2.64 20.53 1.75
C GLU A 131 3.07 19.97 0.39
N ARG A 132 3.87 18.92 0.39
CA ARG A 132 4.36 18.28 -0.85
C ARG A 132 3.23 17.71 -1.70
N LEU A 133 2.21 17.15 -1.07
CA LEU A 133 1.03 16.61 -1.73
C LEU A 133 -0.01 17.68 -2.10
N GLY A 134 0.22 18.95 -1.76
CA GLY A 134 -0.67 20.07 -2.09
C GLY A 134 -2.02 20.02 -1.36
N ILE A 135 -2.05 19.43 -0.16
CA ILE A 135 -3.25 19.35 0.69
C ILE A 135 -3.09 20.06 2.04
N ALA A 136 -1.98 20.76 2.28
CA ALA A 136 -1.78 21.51 3.52
C ALA A 136 -2.87 22.56 3.79
N PRO A 137 -3.42 23.30 2.80
CA PRO A 137 -4.54 24.21 3.03
C PRO A 137 -5.81 23.53 3.54
N LEU A 138 -5.94 22.20 3.36
CA LEU A 138 -7.06 21.37 3.76
C LEU A 138 -6.86 20.70 5.12
N ALA A 139 -5.79 21.00 5.84
CA ALA A 139 -5.42 20.32 7.09
C ALA A 139 -6.54 20.26 8.13
N HIS A 140 -7.35 21.30 8.21
CA HIS A 140 -8.45 21.46 9.18
C HIS A 140 -9.85 21.16 8.60
N VAL A 141 -9.93 20.74 7.35
CA VAL A 141 -11.17 20.35 6.67
C VAL A 141 -11.49 18.88 6.98
N TYR A 142 -12.74 18.49 6.90
CA TYR A 142 -13.16 17.10 7.09
C TYR A 142 -13.16 16.32 5.77
N PRO A 143 -12.93 15.00 5.80
CA PRO A 143 -12.87 14.17 4.58
C PRO A 143 -14.12 14.23 3.68
N SER A 144 -15.29 14.54 4.25
CA SER A 144 -16.54 14.72 3.49
C SER A 144 -16.54 15.91 2.54
N GLU A 145 -15.60 16.82 2.71
CA GLU A 145 -15.47 18.04 1.90
C GLU A 145 -14.42 17.89 0.80
N LEU A 146 -13.68 16.76 0.79
CA LEU A 146 -12.61 16.48 -0.16
C LEU A 146 -13.13 15.88 -1.47
N SER A 147 -12.49 16.25 -2.56
CA SER A 147 -12.55 15.50 -3.82
C SER A 147 -11.88 14.12 -3.68
N GLY A 148 -12.14 13.20 -4.61
CA GLY A 148 -11.49 11.89 -4.63
C GLY A 148 -9.96 11.97 -4.66
N GLY A 149 -9.42 12.87 -5.48
CA GLY A 149 -7.97 13.08 -5.58
C GLY A 149 -7.35 13.68 -4.31
N GLU A 150 -8.02 14.58 -3.60
CA GLU A 150 -7.56 15.12 -2.32
C GLU A 150 -7.60 14.04 -1.23
N LEU A 151 -8.66 13.24 -1.19
CA LEU A 151 -8.78 12.13 -0.27
C LEU A 151 -7.67 11.09 -0.49
N ARG A 152 -7.35 10.78 -1.76
CA ARG A 152 -6.25 9.87 -2.10
C ARG A 152 -4.90 10.40 -1.62
N ARG A 153 -4.62 11.69 -1.84
CA ARG A 153 -3.38 12.32 -1.37
C ARG A 153 -3.29 12.36 0.16
N MET A 154 -4.40 12.56 0.86
CA MET A 154 -4.46 12.41 2.31
C MET A 154 -4.11 10.98 2.76
N MET A 155 -4.63 9.96 2.06
CA MET A 155 -4.31 8.56 2.36
C MET A 155 -2.82 8.24 2.17
N ILE A 156 -2.20 8.84 1.14
CA ILE A 156 -0.75 8.72 0.90
C ILE A 156 0.02 9.42 2.03
N ALA A 157 -0.37 10.64 2.43
CA ALA A 157 0.22 11.32 3.58
C ALA A 157 0.15 10.46 4.85
N ARG A 158 -1.00 9.84 5.13
CA ARG A 158 -1.18 8.93 6.27
C ARG A 158 -0.25 7.71 6.22
N ALA A 159 -0.11 7.10 5.05
CA ALA A 159 0.75 5.93 4.89
C ALA A 159 2.23 6.26 5.08
N LEU A 160 2.65 7.47 4.72
CA LEU A 160 4.04 7.92 4.79
C LEU A 160 4.41 8.61 6.11
N ALA A 161 3.43 9.13 6.86
CA ALA A 161 3.68 9.92 8.07
C ALA A 161 4.56 9.20 9.11
N GLY A 162 4.38 7.88 9.24
CA GLY A 162 5.17 7.04 10.16
C GLY A 162 6.53 6.61 9.62
N THR A 163 7.00 7.12 8.49
CA THR A 163 8.25 6.69 7.83
C THR A 163 8.36 5.17 7.70
N PRO A 164 7.45 4.53 6.96
CA PRO A 164 7.37 3.08 6.90
C PRO A 164 8.61 2.48 6.23
N GLN A 165 8.99 1.28 6.64
CA GLN A 165 10.07 0.52 6.00
C GLN A 165 9.59 -0.20 4.74
N ILE A 166 8.28 -0.45 4.65
CA ILE A 166 7.62 -1.07 3.51
C ILE A 166 6.39 -0.23 3.17
N LEU A 167 6.22 0.13 1.90
CA LEU A 167 5.11 0.92 1.40
C LEU A 167 4.36 0.12 0.33
N LEU A 168 3.07 -0.14 0.57
CA LEU A 168 2.19 -0.90 -0.31
C LEU A 168 1.11 0.01 -0.86
N LEU A 169 1.09 0.24 -2.17
CA LEU A 169 0.21 1.19 -2.85
C LEU A 169 -0.66 0.47 -3.87
N ASP A 170 -1.99 0.56 -3.71
CA ASP A 170 -2.96 0.02 -4.67
C ASP A 170 -3.62 1.16 -5.45
N GLU A 171 -3.27 1.30 -6.73
CA GLU A 171 -3.74 2.34 -7.66
C GLU A 171 -3.61 3.77 -7.08
N PRO A 172 -2.40 4.19 -6.62
CA PRO A 172 -2.25 5.44 -5.88
C PRO A 172 -2.46 6.70 -6.73
N THR A 173 -2.45 6.58 -8.05
CA THR A 173 -2.63 7.67 -9.02
C THR A 173 -4.03 7.75 -9.60
N GLY A 174 -4.88 6.78 -9.34
CA GLY A 174 -6.26 6.80 -9.81
C GLY A 174 -7.01 8.07 -9.38
N ASP A 175 -7.79 8.65 -10.28
CA ASP A 175 -8.56 9.90 -10.08
C ASP A 175 -7.71 11.16 -9.86
N LEU A 176 -6.38 11.12 -10.13
CA LEU A 176 -5.50 12.28 -10.09
C LEU A 176 -5.30 12.87 -11.49
N ASP A 177 -5.15 14.18 -11.56
CA ASP A 177 -4.65 14.85 -12.76
C ASP A 177 -3.13 14.59 -12.96
N ALA A 178 -2.59 14.92 -14.13
CA ALA A 178 -1.21 14.65 -14.47
C ALA A 178 -0.19 15.32 -13.54
N GLU A 179 -0.48 16.53 -13.01
CA GLU A 179 0.41 17.21 -12.08
C GLU A 179 0.46 16.48 -10.73
N ASN A 180 -0.70 16.11 -10.17
CA ASN A 180 -0.78 15.40 -8.91
C ASN A 180 -0.28 13.96 -9.03
N THR A 181 -0.50 13.29 -10.17
CA THR A 181 0.10 11.99 -10.50
C THR A 181 1.62 12.06 -10.39
N ARG A 182 2.24 13.01 -11.06
CA ARG A 182 3.69 13.20 -11.02
C ARG A 182 4.19 13.46 -9.59
N ARG A 183 3.55 14.36 -8.84
CA ARG A 183 3.91 14.66 -7.44
C ARG A 183 3.90 13.40 -6.57
N VAL A 184 2.90 12.56 -6.72
CA VAL A 184 2.78 11.29 -5.97
C VAL A 184 3.88 10.33 -6.37
N LEU A 185 4.14 10.14 -7.67
CA LEU A 185 5.15 9.19 -8.15
C LEU A 185 6.58 9.64 -7.80
N GLU A 186 6.87 10.93 -7.87
CA GLU A 186 8.15 11.50 -7.40
C GLU A 186 8.33 11.26 -5.89
N LEU A 187 7.29 11.49 -5.08
CA LEU A 187 7.34 11.21 -3.64
C LEU A 187 7.55 9.72 -3.33
N VAL A 188 6.91 8.83 -4.10
CA VAL A 188 7.10 7.37 -3.99
C VAL A 188 8.55 6.99 -4.33
N ARG A 189 9.11 7.56 -5.41
CA ARG A 189 10.51 7.31 -5.79
C ARG A 189 11.49 7.76 -4.72
N GLU A 190 11.34 9.00 -4.23
CA GLU A 190 12.20 9.53 -3.15
C GLU A 190 12.08 8.71 -1.87
N THR A 191 10.88 8.23 -1.55
CA THR A 191 10.66 7.35 -0.40
C THR A 191 11.43 6.04 -0.54
N ALA A 192 11.44 5.46 -1.75
CA ALA A 192 12.25 4.29 -2.02
C ALA A 192 13.74 4.61 -1.96
N ASP A 193 14.21 5.71 -2.57
CA ASP A 193 15.61 6.14 -2.54
C ASP A 193 16.11 6.37 -1.10
N ALA A 194 15.22 6.74 -0.17
CA ALA A 194 15.51 6.85 1.25
C ALA A 194 15.59 5.48 1.97
N GLY A 195 15.35 4.37 1.28
CA GLY A 195 15.52 3.01 1.80
C GLY A 195 14.24 2.22 2.07
N THR A 196 13.04 2.78 1.78
CA THR A 196 11.78 2.05 1.89
C THR A 196 11.65 1.03 0.75
N ALA A 197 11.19 -0.19 1.06
CA ALA A 197 10.77 -1.15 0.04
C ALA A 197 9.36 -0.80 -0.45
N VAL A 198 9.16 -0.58 -1.75
CA VAL A 198 7.87 -0.13 -2.29
C VAL A 198 7.25 -1.17 -3.22
N LEU A 199 5.98 -1.49 -2.99
CA LEU A 199 5.11 -2.17 -3.94
C LEU A 199 4.12 -1.17 -4.53
N LEU A 200 4.12 -1.04 -5.85
CA LEU A 200 3.20 -0.23 -6.62
C LEU A 200 2.29 -1.12 -7.46
N VAL A 201 1.05 -1.27 -7.08
CA VAL A 201 0.05 -1.98 -7.87
C VAL A 201 -0.67 -0.97 -8.76
N THR A 202 -0.64 -1.17 -10.08
CA THR A 202 -1.25 -0.25 -11.03
C THR A 202 -1.59 -0.93 -12.35
N HIS A 203 -2.42 -0.29 -13.15
CA HIS A 203 -2.64 -0.63 -14.56
C HIS A 203 -2.11 0.49 -15.49
N GLU A 204 -1.54 1.55 -14.94
CA GLU A 204 -1.04 2.72 -15.65
C GLU A 204 0.44 2.57 -15.99
N GLY A 205 0.78 2.68 -17.29
CA GLY A 205 2.17 2.55 -17.75
C GLY A 205 3.09 3.67 -17.23
N GLU A 206 2.56 4.88 -17.02
CA GLU A 206 3.31 6.01 -16.46
C GLU A 206 3.79 5.68 -15.04
N ALA A 207 2.91 5.14 -14.18
CA ALA A 207 3.27 4.75 -12.83
C ALA A 207 4.34 3.65 -12.82
N ALA A 208 4.25 2.68 -13.74
CA ALA A 208 5.23 1.62 -13.88
C ALA A 208 6.61 2.13 -14.31
N SER A 209 6.71 3.27 -14.99
CA SER A 209 8.00 3.85 -15.41
C SER A 209 8.87 4.35 -14.25
N TYR A 210 8.30 4.50 -13.06
CA TYR A 210 9.04 4.83 -11.83
C TYR A 210 9.56 3.59 -11.09
N ALA A 211 9.27 2.39 -11.59
CA ALA A 211 9.67 1.14 -10.95
C ALA A 211 11.04 0.64 -11.43
N ASP A 212 11.79 0.03 -10.51
CA ASP A 212 13.06 -0.65 -10.79
C ASP A 212 12.80 -2.09 -11.26
N VAL A 213 11.71 -2.71 -10.79
CA VAL A 213 11.33 -4.09 -11.11
C VAL A 213 9.85 -4.11 -11.46
N CYS A 214 9.52 -4.76 -12.58
CA CYS A 214 8.15 -4.89 -13.04
C CYS A 214 7.70 -6.35 -13.10
N TYR A 215 6.50 -6.60 -12.62
CA TYR A 215 5.77 -7.85 -12.79
C TYR A 215 4.44 -7.61 -13.50
N THR A 216 4.00 -8.61 -14.24
CA THR A 216 2.64 -8.64 -14.78
C THR A 216 1.82 -9.71 -14.06
N MET A 217 0.63 -9.33 -13.62
CA MET A 217 -0.32 -10.25 -13.00
C MET A 217 -1.54 -10.49 -13.90
N ALA A 218 -1.75 -11.76 -14.26
CA ALA A 218 -2.86 -12.21 -15.08
C ALA A 218 -3.46 -13.50 -14.50
N GLU A 219 -4.77 -13.53 -14.30
CA GLU A 219 -5.49 -14.71 -13.80
C GLU A 219 -4.84 -15.30 -12.52
N GLY A 220 -4.46 -14.44 -11.60
CA GLY A 220 -3.80 -14.82 -10.35
C GLY A 220 -2.31 -15.17 -10.47
N ARG A 221 -1.75 -15.21 -11.66
CA ARG A 221 -0.33 -15.56 -11.88
C ARG A 221 0.53 -14.33 -12.01
N LEU A 222 1.60 -14.30 -11.23
CA LEU A 222 2.62 -13.25 -11.26
C LEU A 222 3.78 -13.71 -12.16
N THR A 223 4.15 -12.88 -13.14
CA THR A 223 5.29 -13.13 -14.03
C THR A 223 6.18 -11.91 -14.07
N HIS A 224 7.50 -12.12 -14.00
CA HIS A 224 8.47 -11.04 -14.15
C HIS A 224 8.38 -10.47 -15.57
N SER A 225 8.27 -9.15 -15.67
CA SER A 225 8.30 -8.44 -16.97
C SER A 225 9.75 -8.09 -17.28
N ALA A 226 10.19 -8.51 -18.45
CA ALA A 226 11.57 -8.24 -18.92
C ALA A 226 11.75 -6.76 -19.26
#